data_32e075fbd6f228620ebd4c34e90da37e
#
_entry.id   32e075fbd6f228620ebd4c34e90da37e
#
_cell.length_a   1.000
_cell.length_b   1.000
_cell.length_c   1.000
_cell.angle_alpha   90.00
_cell.angle_beta   90.00
_cell.angle_gamma   90.00
#
_symmetry.space_group_name_H-M   'P 1'
#
loop_
_entity.id
_entity.type
_entity.pdbx_description
1 polymer ?
#
loop_
_entity_poly.entity_id
_entity_poly.type
_entity_poly.pdbx_seq_one_letter_code
_entity_poly.pdbx_strand_id
1 'polypeptide(L)'
;MVITTGTCVEGKTIVEYKGLVFGKSTASDLNLFLDKPKYQQLYADWVKKAEQALEDRAKEVGANAVIGVRQETIHSTGLMILMLIGTAVTVA
;
A
#
# COMPACT_ATOMS: atom_id res chain seq x y z
N MET A 1 -9.48 -5.49 6.81
CA MET A 1 -9.63 -4.05 6.44
C MET A 1 -9.76 -3.95 4.92
N VAL A 2 -10.65 -3.10 4.45
CA VAL A 2 -10.79 -2.85 3.02
C VAL A 2 -9.77 -1.81 2.58
N ILE A 3 -8.99 -2.15 1.55
CA ILE A 3 -8.03 -1.25 0.90
C ILE A 3 -8.41 -1.22 -0.57
N THR A 4 -8.74 -0.05 -1.10
CA THR A 4 -9.24 0.06 -2.48
C THR A 4 -8.68 1.27 -3.19
N THR A 5 -8.54 1.16 -4.52
CA THR A 5 -8.18 2.30 -5.37
C THR A 5 -9.38 3.21 -5.64
N GLY A 6 -10.59 2.74 -5.36
CA GLY A 6 -11.82 3.52 -5.52
C GLY A 6 -11.97 4.59 -4.44
N THR A 7 -12.92 5.47 -4.67
CA THR A 7 -13.19 6.61 -3.76
C THR A 7 -14.23 6.30 -2.69
N CYS A 8 -14.76 5.08 -2.68
CA CYS A 8 -15.73 4.65 -1.67
C CYS A 8 -15.62 3.14 -1.47
N VAL A 9 -16.24 2.67 -0.40
CA VAL A 9 -16.38 1.23 -0.11
C VAL A 9 -17.84 0.86 -0.40
N GLU A 10 -18.03 -0.09 -1.31
CA GLU A 10 -19.38 -0.50 -1.74
C GLU A 10 -20.19 -1.00 -0.54
N GLY A 11 -21.44 -0.53 -0.43
CA GLY A 11 -22.33 -0.90 0.66
C GLY A 11 -22.02 -0.25 2.00
N LYS A 12 -21.05 0.67 2.04
CA LYS A 12 -20.64 1.34 3.25
C LYS A 12 -20.68 2.85 3.09
N THR A 13 -20.87 3.54 4.19
CA THR A 13 -20.87 5.01 4.23
C THR A 13 -19.62 5.49 4.97
N ILE A 14 -18.92 6.46 4.39
CA ILE A 14 -17.79 7.09 5.07
C ILE A 14 -18.35 8.00 6.16
N VAL A 15 -18.00 7.72 7.41
CA VAL A 15 -18.44 8.53 8.56
C VAL A 15 -17.36 9.46 9.06
N GLU A 16 -16.09 9.17 8.78
CA GLU A 16 -14.99 10.05 9.20
C GLU A 16 -13.77 9.83 8.31
N TYR A 17 -13.11 10.92 7.95
CA TYR A 17 -11.81 10.89 7.27
C TYR A 17 -10.71 11.03 8.31
N LYS A 18 -9.76 10.11 8.30
CA LYS A 18 -8.64 10.07 9.26
C LYS A 18 -7.34 10.67 8.70
N GLY A 19 -7.32 11.01 7.41
CA GLY A 19 -6.17 11.63 6.75
C GLY A 19 -5.40 10.69 5.85
N LEU A 20 -4.31 11.21 5.32
CA LEU A 20 -3.45 10.44 4.42
C LEU A 20 -2.61 9.43 5.19
N VAL A 21 -2.50 8.25 4.64
CA VAL A 21 -1.62 7.21 5.15
C VAL A 21 -0.79 6.65 4.00
N PHE A 22 0.38 6.14 4.33
CA PHE A 22 1.22 5.49 3.33
C PHE A 22 1.93 4.29 3.94
N GLY A 23 2.18 3.30 3.09
CA GLY A 23 2.99 2.15 3.41
C GLY A 23 4.07 1.99 2.37
N LYS A 24 5.27 1.61 2.78
CA LYS A 24 6.38 1.43 1.85
C LYS A 24 7.08 0.10 2.09
N SER A 25 7.70 -0.39 1.03
CA SER A 25 8.54 -1.57 1.06
C SER A 25 9.73 -1.31 0.14
N THR A 26 10.92 -1.70 0.56
CA THR A 26 12.14 -1.50 -0.22
C THR A 26 12.66 -2.84 -0.73
N ALA A 27 13.28 -2.82 -1.92
CA ALA A 27 13.93 -3.96 -2.49
C ALA A 27 15.21 -3.51 -3.19
N SER A 28 16.20 -4.40 -3.26
CA SER A 28 17.41 -4.16 -4.03
C SER A 28 17.14 -4.42 -5.51
N ASP A 29 17.54 -3.50 -6.38
CA ASP A 29 17.43 -3.67 -7.83
C ASP A 29 18.11 -4.97 -8.31
N LEU A 30 19.21 -5.33 -7.67
CA LEU A 30 19.97 -6.52 -8.05
C LEU A 30 19.12 -7.79 -7.92
N ASN A 31 18.30 -7.87 -6.88
CA ASN A 31 17.41 -9.01 -6.65
C ASN A 31 16.29 -9.10 -7.69
N LEU A 32 15.93 -7.97 -8.32
CA LEU A 32 14.86 -7.92 -9.31
C LEU A 32 15.34 -8.36 -10.70
N PHE A 33 16.63 -8.23 -11.01
CA PHE A 33 17.16 -8.51 -12.35
C PHE A 33 17.80 -9.89 -12.52
N LEU A 34 18.10 -10.58 -11.42
CA LEU A 34 18.86 -11.82 -11.47
C LEU A 34 18.06 -13.06 -11.91
N ASP A 35 16.72 -13.04 -11.78
CA ASP A 35 15.90 -14.22 -12.07
C ASP A 35 14.45 -13.82 -12.37
N LYS A 36 14.05 -13.93 -13.64
CA LYS A 36 12.70 -13.57 -14.07
C LYS A 36 11.57 -14.37 -13.43
N PRO A 37 11.67 -15.70 -13.23
CA PRO A 37 10.62 -16.44 -12.53
C PRO A 37 10.45 -16.02 -11.08
N LYS A 38 11.54 -15.68 -10.40
CA LYS A 38 11.50 -15.20 -9.03
C LYS A 38 11.05 -13.75 -8.96
N TYR A 39 11.18 -12.98 -10.03
CA TYR A 39 10.79 -11.59 -10.07
C TYR A 39 9.32 -11.39 -9.71
N GLN A 40 8.42 -12.16 -10.32
CA GLN A 40 7.00 -12.03 -10.06
C GLN A 40 6.63 -12.33 -8.61
N GLN A 41 7.25 -13.36 -8.03
CA GLN A 41 7.02 -13.71 -6.64
C GLN A 41 7.60 -12.66 -5.68
N LEU A 42 8.80 -12.18 -5.97
CA LEU A 42 9.41 -11.11 -5.18
C LEU A 42 8.59 -9.82 -5.25
N TYR A 43 8.06 -9.51 -6.43
CA TYR A 43 7.21 -8.34 -6.60
C TYR A 43 5.91 -8.48 -5.80
N ALA A 44 5.28 -9.64 -5.84
CA ALA A 44 4.05 -9.89 -5.08
C ALA A 44 4.30 -9.77 -3.57
N ASP A 45 5.41 -10.31 -3.07
CA ASP A 45 5.78 -10.20 -1.66
C ASP A 45 6.08 -8.75 -1.28
N TRP A 46 6.72 -8.03 -2.18
CA TRP A 46 7.06 -6.62 -2.00
C TRP A 46 5.80 -5.76 -1.88
N VAL A 47 4.82 -6.00 -2.77
CA VAL A 47 3.52 -5.33 -2.72
C VAL A 47 2.77 -5.67 -1.41
N LYS A 48 2.77 -6.94 -1.00
CA LYS A 48 2.12 -7.36 0.25
C LYS A 48 2.71 -6.67 1.47
N LYS A 49 4.03 -6.50 1.51
CA LYS A 49 4.68 -5.78 2.62
C LYS A 49 4.26 -4.32 2.67
N ALA A 50 4.15 -3.67 1.51
CA ALA A 50 3.67 -2.29 1.43
C ALA A 50 2.21 -2.19 1.86
N GLU A 51 1.36 -3.12 1.43
CA GLU A 51 -0.04 -3.17 1.84
C GLU A 51 -0.18 -3.38 3.35
N GLN A 52 0.61 -4.26 3.94
CA GLN A 52 0.59 -4.50 5.38
C GLN A 52 1.02 -3.25 6.14
N ALA A 53 2.04 -2.56 5.67
CA ALA A 53 2.48 -1.31 6.28
C ALA A 53 1.39 -0.24 6.20
N LEU A 54 0.70 -0.15 5.07
CA LEU A 54 -0.42 0.77 4.89
C LEU A 54 -1.56 0.45 5.87
N GLU A 55 -1.93 -0.82 5.98
CA GLU A 55 -2.97 -1.27 6.90
C GLU A 55 -2.62 -0.97 8.35
N ASP A 56 -1.37 -1.22 8.76
CA ASP A 56 -0.91 -0.94 10.11
C ASP A 56 -1.02 0.56 10.43
N ARG A 57 -0.65 1.41 9.47
CA ARG A 57 -0.79 2.86 9.64
C ARG A 57 -2.24 3.28 9.76
N ALA A 58 -3.14 2.70 8.96
CA ALA A 58 -4.55 3.00 9.03
C ALA A 58 -5.12 2.60 10.40
N LYS A 59 -4.73 1.44 10.91
CA LYS A 59 -5.15 1.00 12.25
C LYS A 59 -4.66 1.93 13.35
N GLU A 60 -3.46 2.45 13.24
CA GLU A 60 -2.89 3.39 14.22
C GLU A 60 -3.74 4.65 14.35
N VAL A 61 -4.37 5.11 13.27
CA VAL A 61 -5.24 6.30 13.31
C VAL A 61 -6.70 5.97 13.55
N GLY A 62 -7.01 4.71 13.83
CA GLY A 62 -8.37 4.27 14.15
C GLY A 62 -9.28 4.07 12.94
N ALA A 63 -8.71 3.95 11.74
CA ALA A 63 -9.48 3.71 10.53
C ALA A 63 -9.82 2.22 10.36
N ASN A 64 -10.88 1.94 9.61
CA ASN A 64 -11.24 0.58 9.23
C ASN A 64 -11.26 0.36 7.71
N ALA A 65 -10.86 1.36 6.93
CA ALA A 65 -10.70 1.23 5.49
C ALA A 65 -9.70 2.26 4.97
N VAL A 66 -9.13 2.00 3.79
CA VAL A 66 -8.28 2.95 3.07
C VAL A 66 -8.82 3.05 1.64
N ILE A 67 -9.10 4.26 1.21
CA ILE A 67 -9.64 4.55 -0.12
C ILE A 67 -8.65 5.36 -0.96
N GLY A 68 -8.88 5.39 -2.27
CA GLY A 68 -8.07 6.18 -3.18
C GLY A 68 -6.61 5.77 -3.21
N VAL A 69 -6.33 4.50 -3.01
CA VAL A 69 -4.94 4.02 -2.92
C VAL A 69 -4.25 4.14 -4.27
N ARG A 70 -3.07 4.72 -4.27
CA ARG A 70 -2.20 4.82 -5.43
C ARG A 70 -0.86 4.18 -5.12
N GLN A 71 -0.24 3.64 -6.15
CA GLN A 71 1.07 3.02 -6.06
C GLN A 71 2.09 3.93 -6.75
N GLU A 72 3.20 4.17 -6.08
CA GLU A 72 4.35 4.86 -6.65
C GLU A 72 5.60 4.02 -6.44
N THR A 73 6.46 4.01 -7.46
CA THR A 73 7.75 3.32 -7.38
C THR A 73 8.85 4.35 -7.51
N ILE A 74 9.76 4.34 -6.56
CA ILE A 74 10.89 5.27 -6.52
C ILE A 74 12.18 4.45 -6.69
N HIS A 75 13.00 4.86 -7.66
CA HIS A 75 14.33 4.31 -7.85
C HIS A 75 15.36 5.23 -7.20
N SER A 76 16.18 4.66 -6.35
CA SER A 76 17.36 5.32 -5.81
C SER A 76 18.54 4.37 -6.00
N THR A 77 19.75 4.85 -5.90
CA THR A 77 20.96 4.08 -6.21
C THR A 77 20.92 2.67 -5.60
N GLY A 78 20.69 1.66 -6.46
CA GLY A 78 20.64 0.25 -6.05
C GLY A 78 19.40 -0.16 -5.25
N LEU A 79 18.43 0.74 -5.05
CA LEU A 79 17.21 0.45 -4.29
C LEU A 79 15.97 0.81 -5.09
N MET A 80 14.93 0.02 -4.91
CA MET A 80 13.58 0.33 -5.38
C MET A 80 12.67 0.45 -4.17
N ILE A 81 11.90 1.51 -4.11
CA ILE A 81 10.93 1.75 -3.05
C ILE A 81 9.54 1.72 -3.65
N LEU A 82 8.72 0.80 -3.19
CA LEU A 82 7.31 0.75 -3.52
C LEU A 82 6.55 1.47 -2.41
N MET A 83 5.76 2.47 -2.80
CA MET A 83 4.96 3.24 -1.85
C MET A 83 3.49 3.16 -2.24
N LEU A 84 2.65 2.83 -1.28
CA LEU A 84 1.21 2.89 -1.40
C LEU A 84 0.71 4.08 -0.57
N ILE A 85 -0.09 4.92 -1.19
CA ILE A 85 -0.63 6.13 -0.56
C ILE A 85 -2.14 6.09 -0.67
N GLY A 86 -2.83 6.36 0.41
CA GLY A 86 -4.29 6.39 0.40
C GLY A 86 -4.85 7.28 1.50
N THR A 87 -6.16 7.36 1.55
CA THR A 87 -6.88 8.09 2.59
C THR A 87 -7.50 7.09 3.55
N ALA A 88 -7.11 7.18 4.82
CA ALA A 88 -7.68 6.36 5.88
C ALA A 88 -9.05 6.92 6.25
N VAL A 89 -10.05 6.05 6.36
CA VAL A 89 -11.43 6.44 6.67
C VAL A 89 -12.05 5.44 7.64
N THR A 90 -13.07 5.91 8.35
CA THR A 90 -13.97 5.04 9.08
C THR A 90 -15.25 4.90 8.27
N VAL A 91 -15.67 3.68 8.01
CA VAL A 91 -16.92 3.39 7.29
C VAL A 91 -17.86 2.60 8.19
N ALA A 92 -19.13 2.74 7.91
CA ALA A 92 -20.17 2.03 8.65
C ALA A 92 -21.21 1.42 7.71
#